data_9b2768cb265e7420dc6b02cfdf08b712
#
_entry.id   9b2768cb265e7420dc6b02cfdf08b712
#
_cell.length_a   1.000
_cell.length_b   1.000
_cell.length_c   1.000
_cell.angle_alpha   90.00
_cell.angle_beta   90.00
_cell.angle_gamma   90.00
#
_symmetry.space_group_name_H-M   'P 1'
#
loop_
_entity.id
_entity.type
_entity.pdbx_description
1 polymer ?
#
loop_
_entity_poly.entity_id
_entity_poly.type
_entity_poly.pdbx_seq_one_letter_code
_entity_poly.pdbx_strand_id
1 'polypeptide(L)'
;MPNLHDIERRIKSVESTKQITHTMQMVAAAKIRHSTERVEAATPYGEAVKEMLANIARMGGTTAPLATAHDEVKKTLIVVIASDRGLAGGFNSSVLRRAEQIMKERKAEGKEVAVAACGKKAIGYFKYRGIDTVLAFRDLSADPRVEEADALADYAMEHYLSGEIDEVVVLYNHAKNAGEQVLIQQPLLPVNPKAFLPKGEVFVKGGGITEPTPDNPDLPGAIDYEPSEEDVLDHFLPEYIAGHFYYMLIDSAAAEQA
;
A
#
# COMPACT_ATOMS: atom_id res chain seq x y z
N MET A 1 31.20 44.21 9.05
CA MET A 1 30.06 44.51 8.15
C MET A 1 30.21 43.64 6.91
N PRO A 2 29.16 43.01 6.39
CA PRO A 2 29.25 42.27 5.13
C PRO A 2 29.68 43.21 4.03
N ASN A 3 30.66 42.81 3.23
CA ASN A 3 31.16 43.56 2.09
C ASN A 3 30.07 43.53 0.97
N LEU A 4 29.97 44.59 0.16
CA LEU A 4 29.04 44.69 -0.97
C LEU A 4 29.15 43.42 -1.87
N HIS A 5 30.36 42.93 -2.09
CA HIS A 5 30.64 41.75 -2.88
C HIS A 5 30.08 40.44 -2.25
N ASP A 6 29.99 40.35 -0.92
CA ASP A 6 29.38 39.23 -0.23
C ASP A 6 27.87 39.25 -0.39
N ILE A 7 27.24 40.43 -0.38
CA ILE A 7 25.83 40.63 -0.64
C ILE A 7 25.49 40.24 -2.08
N GLU A 8 26.26 40.70 -3.07
CA GLU A 8 26.05 40.32 -4.46
C GLU A 8 26.17 38.82 -4.71
N ARG A 9 27.14 38.14 -4.07
CA ARG A 9 27.25 36.67 -4.14
C ARG A 9 26.01 35.98 -3.54
N ARG A 10 25.50 36.48 -2.42
CA ARG A 10 24.29 35.96 -1.79
C ARG A 10 23.06 36.14 -2.68
N ILE A 11 22.88 37.32 -3.27
CA ILE A 11 21.77 37.57 -4.22
C ILE A 11 21.85 36.56 -5.38
N LYS A 12 23.00 36.43 -6.04
CA LYS A 12 23.19 35.47 -7.13
C LYS A 12 22.95 34.03 -6.73
N SER A 13 23.36 33.64 -5.53
CA SER A 13 23.12 32.31 -4.98
C SER A 13 21.62 32.05 -4.75
N VAL A 14 20.90 33.04 -4.18
CA VAL A 14 19.45 32.94 -3.94
C VAL A 14 18.68 32.93 -5.25
N GLU A 15 19.06 33.73 -6.25
CA GLU A 15 18.46 33.72 -7.58
C GLU A 15 18.62 32.35 -8.27
N SER A 16 19.83 31.79 -8.20
CA SER A 16 20.10 30.44 -8.73
C SER A 16 19.25 29.38 -8.01
N THR A 17 19.15 29.45 -6.69
CA THR A 17 18.31 28.53 -5.89
C THR A 17 16.84 28.67 -6.25
N LYS A 18 16.32 29.92 -6.41
CA LYS A 18 14.97 30.19 -6.87
C LYS A 18 14.67 29.56 -8.23
N GLN A 19 15.61 29.68 -9.17
CA GLN A 19 15.44 29.09 -10.51
C GLN A 19 15.42 27.55 -10.45
N ILE A 20 16.30 26.97 -9.65
CA ILE A 20 16.35 25.50 -9.44
C ILE A 20 15.03 25.01 -8.82
N THR A 21 14.57 25.63 -7.74
CA THR A 21 13.32 25.24 -7.05
C THR A 21 12.10 25.42 -7.95
N HIS A 22 12.05 26.48 -8.75
CA HIS A 22 10.97 26.66 -9.72
C HIS A 22 10.96 25.55 -10.80
N THR A 23 12.12 25.19 -11.30
CA THR A 23 12.24 24.05 -12.23
C THR A 23 11.82 22.72 -11.58
N MET A 24 12.23 22.50 -10.33
CA MET A 24 11.80 21.30 -9.57
C MET A 24 10.27 21.27 -9.38
N GLN A 25 9.66 22.43 -9.09
CA GLN A 25 8.21 22.55 -8.98
C GLN A 25 7.47 22.17 -10.29
N MET A 26 7.97 22.63 -11.43
CA MET A 26 7.40 22.27 -12.73
C MET A 26 7.52 20.76 -13.02
N VAL A 27 8.66 20.16 -12.72
CA VAL A 27 8.87 18.72 -12.87
C VAL A 27 7.98 17.91 -11.93
N ALA A 28 7.86 18.34 -10.67
CA ALA A 28 6.98 17.70 -9.69
C ALA A 28 5.51 17.76 -10.15
N ALA A 29 5.03 18.93 -10.60
CA ALA A 29 3.67 19.10 -11.11
C ALA A 29 3.37 18.17 -12.30
N ALA A 30 4.31 18.01 -13.24
CA ALA A 30 4.16 17.10 -14.37
C ALA A 30 4.09 15.63 -13.91
N LYS A 31 4.89 15.26 -12.91
CA LYS A 31 4.89 13.91 -12.35
C LYS A 31 3.62 13.61 -11.55
N ILE A 32 3.14 14.55 -10.72
CA ILE A 32 1.86 14.42 -10.01
C ILE A 32 0.77 14.10 -11.02
N ARG A 33 0.67 14.91 -12.09
CA ARG A 33 -0.35 14.69 -13.12
C ARG A 33 -0.29 13.27 -13.69
N HIS A 34 0.90 12.82 -14.10
CA HIS A 34 1.08 11.48 -14.66
C HIS A 34 0.73 10.37 -13.67
N SER A 35 1.12 10.52 -12.39
CA SER A 35 0.79 9.55 -11.34
C SER A 35 -0.70 9.56 -11.02
N THR A 36 -1.35 10.74 -10.98
CA THR A 36 -2.79 10.86 -10.77
C THR A 36 -3.58 10.20 -11.90
N GLU A 37 -3.20 10.42 -13.16
CA GLU A 37 -3.82 9.76 -14.31
C GLU A 37 -3.75 8.22 -14.21
N ARG A 38 -2.65 7.67 -13.69
CA ARG A 38 -2.51 6.22 -13.45
C ARG A 38 -3.43 5.73 -12.32
N VAL A 39 -3.51 6.46 -11.22
CA VAL A 39 -4.40 6.12 -10.09
C VAL A 39 -5.86 6.18 -10.55
N GLU A 40 -6.25 7.23 -11.28
CA GLU A 40 -7.60 7.38 -11.83
C GLU A 40 -7.94 6.25 -12.80
N ALA A 41 -7.00 5.83 -13.65
CA ALA A 41 -7.20 4.71 -14.57
C ALA A 41 -7.38 3.36 -13.84
N ALA A 42 -6.76 3.18 -12.68
CA ALA A 42 -6.89 1.97 -11.86
C ALA A 42 -8.15 1.97 -10.97
N THR A 43 -8.77 3.12 -10.73
CA THR A 43 -9.91 3.30 -9.81
C THR A 43 -11.11 2.41 -10.17
N PRO A 44 -11.61 2.34 -11.43
CA PRO A 44 -12.77 1.51 -11.76
C PRO A 44 -12.56 0.02 -11.45
N TYR A 45 -11.37 -0.49 -11.72
CA TYR A 45 -11.01 -1.86 -11.37
C TYR A 45 -11.01 -2.04 -9.85
N GLY A 46 -10.39 -1.11 -9.11
CA GLY A 46 -10.35 -1.14 -7.66
C GLY A 46 -11.74 -1.08 -7.01
N GLU A 47 -12.68 -0.34 -7.58
CA GLU A 47 -14.07 -0.28 -7.12
C GLU A 47 -14.82 -1.60 -7.36
N ALA A 48 -14.68 -2.19 -8.55
CA ALA A 48 -15.28 -3.48 -8.87
C ALA A 48 -14.76 -4.59 -7.93
N VAL A 49 -13.46 -4.58 -7.65
CA VAL A 49 -12.82 -5.51 -6.71
C VAL A 49 -13.33 -5.33 -5.28
N LYS A 50 -13.48 -4.09 -4.81
CA LYS A 50 -14.05 -3.80 -3.48
C LYS A 50 -15.48 -4.29 -3.36
N GLU A 51 -16.29 -4.09 -4.39
CA GLU A 51 -17.67 -4.56 -4.43
C GLU A 51 -17.72 -6.09 -4.39
N MET A 52 -16.85 -6.78 -5.14
CA MET A 52 -16.76 -8.23 -5.11
C MET A 52 -16.37 -8.75 -3.71
N LEU A 53 -15.37 -8.16 -3.06
CA LEU A 53 -14.98 -8.52 -1.69
C LEU A 53 -16.10 -8.23 -0.67
N ALA A 54 -16.82 -7.11 -0.83
CA ALA A 54 -17.98 -6.82 0.00
C ALA A 54 -19.08 -7.87 -0.17
N ASN A 55 -19.34 -8.33 -1.39
CA ASN A 55 -20.31 -9.38 -1.67
C ASN A 55 -19.90 -10.73 -1.05
N ILE A 56 -18.63 -11.10 -1.14
CA ILE A 56 -18.08 -12.28 -0.44
C ILE A 56 -18.34 -12.17 1.07
N ALA A 57 -18.10 -10.99 1.64
CA ALA A 57 -18.38 -10.76 3.07
C ALA A 57 -19.87 -10.88 3.42
N ARG A 58 -20.77 -10.38 2.56
CA ARG A 58 -22.25 -10.49 2.75
C ARG A 58 -22.73 -11.94 2.69
N MET A 59 -22.10 -12.76 1.86
CA MET A 59 -22.42 -14.18 1.72
C MET A 59 -21.91 -15.06 2.88
N GLY A 60 -21.24 -14.50 3.86
CA GLY A 60 -20.74 -15.24 5.02
C GLY A 60 -19.23 -15.27 5.16
N GLY A 61 -18.52 -14.66 4.24
CA GLY A 61 -17.06 -14.72 4.12
C GLY A 61 -16.63 -15.92 3.29
N THR A 62 -15.38 -16.25 3.36
CA THR A 62 -14.77 -17.34 2.59
C THR A 62 -13.82 -18.16 3.46
N THR A 63 -13.56 -19.40 3.05
CA THR A 63 -12.54 -20.29 3.62
C THR A 63 -11.28 -20.34 2.78
N ALA A 64 -11.18 -19.49 1.73
CA ALA A 64 -9.99 -19.43 0.89
C ALA A 64 -8.73 -19.16 1.75
N PRO A 65 -7.62 -19.90 1.53
CA PRO A 65 -6.43 -19.80 2.38
C PRO A 65 -5.88 -18.39 2.54
N LEU A 66 -5.86 -17.59 1.47
CA LEU A 66 -5.36 -16.19 1.50
C LEU A 66 -6.29 -15.21 2.26
N ALA A 67 -7.53 -15.63 2.56
CA ALA A 67 -8.48 -14.84 3.35
C ALA A 67 -8.72 -15.42 4.75
N THR A 68 -8.07 -16.53 5.08
CA THR A 68 -8.20 -17.20 6.37
C THR A 68 -7.02 -16.84 7.26
N ALA A 69 -7.28 -16.28 8.43
CA ALA A 69 -6.23 -15.98 9.40
C ALA A 69 -5.64 -17.25 9.99
N HIS A 70 -4.33 -17.29 10.21
CA HIS A 70 -3.68 -18.35 10.97
C HIS A 70 -4.10 -18.26 12.45
N ASP A 71 -4.06 -19.38 13.15
CA ASP A 71 -4.46 -19.48 14.57
C ASP A 71 -3.65 -18.54 15.47
N GLU A 72 -2.38 -18.35 15.14
CA GLU A 72 -1.45 -17.49 15.89
C GLU A 72 -0.55 -16.71 14.92
N VAL A 73 -0.44 -15.40 15.16
CA VAL A 73 0.52 -14.56 14.43
C VAL A 73 1.88 -14.65 15.12
N LYS A 74 2.82 -15.38 14.52
CA LYS A 74 4.21 -15.53 14.97
C LYS A 74 5.16 -14.64 14.21
N LYS A 75 4.94 -14.46 12.91
CA LYS A 75 5.80 -13.70 12.03
C LYS A 75 5.02 -12.77 11.11
N THR A 76 5.38 -11.50 11.14
CA THR A 76 4.78 -10.44 10.32
C THR A 76 5.74 -10.03 9.20
N LEU A 77 5.27 -9.98 7.97
CA LEU A 77 5.97 -9.28 6.87
C LEU A 77 5.53 -7.82 6.84
N ILE A 78 6.49 -6.91 6.97
CA ILE A 78 6.24 -5.48 6.77
C ILE A 78 6.84 -5.06 5.43
N VAL A 79 6.00 -4.64 4.51
CA VAL A 79 6.43 -4.02 3.25
C VAL A 79 6.47 -2.51 3.44
N VAL A 80 7.63 -1.92 3.25
CA VAL A 80 7.87 -0.49 3.49
C VAL A 80 8.14 0.21 2.17
N ILE A 81 7.21 1.06 1.74
CA ILE A 81 7.32 1.83 0.49
C ILE A 81 7.80 3.23 0.84
N ALA A 82 9.03 3.53 0.45
CA ALA A 82 9.68 4.83 0.59
C ALA A 82 10.23 5.30 -0.77
N SER A 83 10.73 6.52 -0.84
CA SER A 83 11.25 7.07 -2.09
C SER A 83 12.68 6.61 -2.40
N ASP A 84 13.08 6.80 -3.65
CA ASP A 84 14.47 6.68 -4.08
C ASP A 84 15.25 7.96 -3.83
N ARG A 85 14.57 9.10 -3.77
CA ARG A 85 15.17 10.43 -3.66
C ARG A 85 14.96 11.02 -2.27
N GLY A 86 15.64 12.10 -1.98
CA GLY A 86 15.41 12.95 -0.81
C GLY A 86 14.64 14.21 -1.20
N LEU A 87 14.57 15.14 -0.27
CA LEU A 87 13.87 16.44 -0.40
C LEU A 87 12.34 16.31 -0.51
N ALA A 88 11.79 15.25 0.05
CA ALA A 88 10.35 14.97 0.12
C ALA A 88 9.80 15.19 1.54
N GLY A 89 10.26 16.20 2.26
CA GLY A 89 9.77 16.53 3.61
C GLY A 89 9.75 15.35 4.57
N GLY A 90 8.60 15.08 5.18
CA GLY A 90 8.38 13.98 6.12
C GLY A 90 8.12 12.62 5.50
N PHE A 91 7.98 12.53 4.18
CA PHE A 91 7.57 11.35 3.42
C PHE A 91 8.29 10.07 3.87
N ASN A 92 9.62 10.04 3.76
CA ASN A 92 10.40 8.87 4.11
C ASN A 92 10.41 8.61 5.62
N SER A 93 10.52 9.65 6.42
CA SER A 93 10.63 9.51 7.87
C SER A 93 9.35 8.98 8.53
N SER A 94 8.18 9.24 7.97
CA SER A 94 6.90 8.77 8.48
C SER A 94 6.79 7.24 8.41
N VAL A 95 6.98 6.66 7.21
CA VAL A 95 6.90 5.22 7.00
C VAL A 95 8.00 4.46 7.74
N LEU A 96 9.25 4.98 7.74
CA LEU A 96 10.38 4.33 8.40
C LEU A 96 10.23 4.29 9.92
N ARG A 97 9.77 5.38 10.54
CA ARG A 97 9.50 5.41 11.99
C ARG A 97 8.35 4.46 12.35
N ARG A 98 7.29 4.40 11.54
CA ARG A 98 6.18 3.50 11.80
C ARG A 98 6.62 2.04 11.68
N ALA A 99 7.43 1.71 10.67
CA ALA A 99 8.01 0.38 10.54
C ALA A 99 8.82 -0.03 11.80
N GLU A 100 9.71 0.85 12.28
CA GLU A 100 10.45 0.59 13.52
C GLU A 100 9.53 0.41 14.73
N GLN A 101 8.47 1.19 14.81
CA GLN A 101 7.51 1.08 15.90
C GLN A 101 6.83 -0.29 15.89
N ILE A 102 6.34 -0.74 14.72
CA ILE A 102 5.73 -2.07 14.58
C ILE A 102 6.74 -3.17 14.93
N MET A 103 7.97 -3.06 14.44
CA MET A 103 9.02 -4.03 14.78
C MET A 103 9.25 -4.13 16.29
N LYS A 104 9.24 -3.00 16.99
CA LYS A 104 9.37 -2.97 18.46
C LYS A 104 8.14 -3.57 19.16
N GLU A 105 6.95 -3.23 18.69
CA GLU A 105 5.67 -3.78 19.18
C GLU A 105 5.65 -5.31 19.04
N ARG A 106 5.94 -5.83 17.84
CA ARG A 106 5.98 -7.28 17.57
C ARG A 106 7.06 -8.00 18.38
N LYS A 107 8.25 -7.42 18.49
CA LYS A 107 9.32 -7.98 19.33
C LYS A 107 8.94 -8.04 20.79
N ALA A 108 8.24 -7.04 21.31
CA ALA A 108 7.76 -7.04 22.71
C ALA A 108 6.70 -8.12 22.93
N GLU A 109 5.95 -8.49 21.89
CA GLU A 109 4.99 -9.61 21.89
C GLU A 109 5.67 -10.99 21.67
N GLY A 110 6.98 -11.03 21.52
CA GLY A 110 7.71 -12.29 21.21
C GLY A 110 7.58 -12.76 19.77
N LYS A 111 7.14 -11.90 18.85
CA LYS A 111 6.93 -12.20 17.44
C LYS A 111 8.10 -11.78 16.56
N GLU A 112 8.26 -12.45 15.43
CA GLU A 112 9.27 -12.13 14.44
C GLU A 112 8.72 -11.13 13.39
N VAL A 113 9.66 -10.39 12.77
CA VAL A 113 9.34 -9.47 11.67
C VAL A 113 10.32 -9.68 10.54
N ALA A 114 9.78 -9.92 9.34
CA ALA A 114 10.49 -9.82 8.08
C ALA A 114 10.20 -8.45 7.43
N VAL A 115 11.16 -7.89 6.72
CA VAL A 115 11.04 -6.57 6.08
C VAL A 115 11.31 -6.67 4.59
N ALA A 116 10.37 -6.22 3.77
CA ALA A 116 10.58 -5.92 2.36
C ALA A 116 10.70 -4.41 2.19
N ALA A 117 11.76 -3.96 1.51
CA ALA A 117 12.08 -2.55 1.36
C ALA A 117 11.93 -2.09 -0.09
N CYS A 118 11.01 -1.17 -0.34
CA CYS A 118 10.79 -0.52 -1.62
C CYS A 118 11.33 0.91 -1.56
N GLY A 119 12.24 1.25 -2.49
CA GLY A 119 12.93 2.53 -2.58
C GLY A 119 14.29 2.59 -1.86
N LYS A 120 15.22 3.33 -2.46
CA LYS A 120 16.62 3.46 -1.96
C LYS A 120 16.68 3.97 -0.52
N LYS A 121 15.71 4.80 -0.10
CA LYS A 121 15.69 5.35 1.26
C LYS A 121 15.34 4.29 2.30
N ALA A 122 14.38 3.39 2.01
CA ALA A 122 14.07 2.26 2.88
C ALA A 122 15.24 1.28 2.95
N ILE A 123 15.78 0.88 1.81
CA ILE A 123 16.91 -0.05 1.74
C ILE A 123 18.12 0.49 2.52
N GLY A 124 18.49 1.76 2.28
CA GLY A 124 19.62 2.38 2.98
C GLY A 124 19.39 2.50 4.48
N TYR A 125 18.17 2.78 4.90
CA TYR A 125 17.80 2.90 6.29
C TYR A 125 17.91 1.56 7.05
N PHE A 126 17.32 0.49 6.52
CA PHE A 126 17.38 -0.83 7.16
C PHE A 126 18.81 -1.38 7.17
N LYS A 127 19.53 -1.23 6.06
CA LYS A 127 20.96 -1.58 6.00
C LYS A 127 21.78 -0.86 7.06
N TYR A 128 21.58 0.44 7.27
CA TYR A 128 22.29 1.21 8.31
C TYR A 128 21.96 0.71 9.73
N ARG A 129 20.74 0.21 9.94
CA ARG A 129 20.28 -0.36 11.22
C ARG A 129 20.68 -1.81 11.43
N GLY A 130 21.37 -2.43 10.45
CA GLY A 130 21.71 -3.86 10.52
C GLY A 130 20.50 -4.78 10.43
N ILE A 131 19.43 -4.33 9.76
CA ILE A 131 18.21 -5.11 9.52
C ILE A 131 18.28 -5.64 8.09
N ASP A 132 18.33 -6.96 7.95
CA ASP A 132 18.28 -7.62 6.66
C ASP A 132 16.86 -7.53 6.06
N THR A 133 16.81 -7.28 4.76
CA THR A 133 15.55 -7.20 4.01
C THR A 133 15.39 -8.46 3.16
N VAL A 134 14.21 -9.07 3.20
CA VAL A 134 13.89 -10.27 2.41
C VAL A 134 13.73 -9.94 0.93
N LEU A 135 13.21 -8.76 0.61
CA LEU A 135 13.12 -8.18 -0.73
C LEU A 135 13.59 -6.73 -0.71
N ALA A 136 14.22 -6.28 -1.80
CA ALA A 136 14.70 -4.90 -1.93
C ALA A 136 14.57 -4.42 -3.39
N PHE A 137 13.66 -3.47 -3.61
CA PHE A 137 13.40 -2.87 -4.92
C PHE A 137 13.85 -1.42 -4.96
N ARG A 138 14.49 -1.03 -6.05
CA ARG A 138 15.01 0.32 -6.28
C ARG A 138 14.36 0.94 -7.51
N ASP A 139 14.46 2.26 -7.60
CA ASP A 139 13.99 3.05 -8.74
C ASP A 139 12.47 2.96 -9.01
N LEU A 140 11.69 2.67 -7.95
CA LEU A 140 10.23 2.55 -8.00
C LEU A 140 9.51 3.91 -7.99
N SER A 141 10.09 4.93 -7.36
CA SER A 141 9.42 6.22 -7.17
C SER A 141 9.28 7.04 -8.46
N ALA A 142 10.04 6.70 -9.51
CA ALA A 142 9.95 7.38 -10.79
C ALA A 142 8.90 6.75 -11.71
N ASP A 143 8.83 5.43 -11.72
CA ASP A 143 7.95 4.63 -12.60
C ASP A 143 7.72 3.23 -11.99
N PRO A 144 6.77 3.09 -11.05
CA PRO A 144 6.42 1.79 -10.51
C PRO A 144 5.94 0.86 -11.62
N ARG A 145 6.47 -0.37 -11.66
CA ARG A 145 6.13 -1.36 -12.67
C ARG A 145 5.35 -2.51 -12.05
N VAL A 146 4.59 -3.19 -12.88
CA VAL A 146 3.77 -4.33 -12.46
C VAL A 146 4.64 -5.47 -11.95
N GLU A 147 5.82 -5.68 -12.57
CA GLU A 147 6.73 -6.78 -12.23
C GLU A 147 7.24 -6.72 -10.79
N GLU A 148 7.45 -5.52 -10.22
CA GLU A 148 7.82 -5.40 -8.81
C GLU A 148 6.62 -5.65 -7.88
N ALA A 149 5.41 -5.28 -8.29
CA ALA A 149 4.20 -5.58 -7.54
C ALA A 149 3.92 -7.09 -7.53
N ASP A 150 4.07 -7.75 -8.66
CA ASP A 150 3.93 -9.20 -8.80
C ASP A 150 4.95 -9.93 -7.92
N ALA A 151 6.22 -9.51 -7.96
CA ALA A 151 7.26 -10.12 -7.12
C ALA A 151 7.01 -9.94 -5.62
N LEU A 152 6.42 -8.81 -5.19
CA LEU A 152 5.96 -8.61 -3.80
C LEU A 152 4.79 -9.52 -3.46
N ALA A 153 3.83 -9.63 -4.37
CA ALA A 153 2.65 -10.46 -4.20
C ALA A 153 3.01 -11.95 -4.12
N ASP A 154 3.82 -12.43 -5.06
CA ASP A 154 4.26 -13.81 -5.11
C ASP A 154 4.99 -14.20 -3.82
N TYR A 155 5.96 -13.38 -3.39
CA TYR A 155 6.67 -13.60 -2.15
C TYR A 155 5.72 -13.64 -0.94
N ALA A 156 4.82 -12.65 -0.84
CA ALA A 156 3.90 -12.55 0.28
C ALA A 156 2.94 -13.76 0.33
N MET A 157 2.37 -14.15 -0.81
CA MET A 157 1.43 -15.26 -0.91
C MET A 157 2.11 -16.61 -0.65
N GLU A 158 3.27 -16.86 -1.26
CA GLU A 158 4.01 -18.12 -1.08
C GLU A 158 4.35 -18.36 0.39
N HIS A 159 4.90 -17.34 1.07
CA HIS A 159 5.32 -17.47 2.48
C HIS A 159 4.13 -17.44 3.45
N TYR A 160 3.00 -16.82 3.06
CA TYR A 160 1.76 -16.88 3.82
C TYR A 160 1.14 -18.29 3.74
N LEU A 161 0.99 -18.83 2.53
CA LEU A 161 0.41 -20.16 2.31
C LEU A 161 1.26 -21.30 2.91
N SER A 162 2.58 -21.12 2.94
CA SER A 162 3.48 -22.07 3.61
C SER A 162 3.45 -22.00 5.14
N GLY A 163 2.82 -20.98 5.73
CA GLY A 163 2.81 -20.73 7.17
C GLY A 163 4.12 -20.17 7.72
N GLU A 164 5.04 -19.71 6.86
CA GLU A 164 6.25 -19.02 7.29
C GLU A 164 5.95 -17.56 7.73
N ILE A 165 4.97 -16.92 7.12
CA ILE A 165 4.47 -15.59 7.46
C ILE A 165 2.99 -15.70 7.80
N ASP A 166 2.55 -15.05 8.88
CA ASP A 166 1.18 -15.12 9.38
C ASP A 166 0.36 -13.87 9.09
N GLU A 167 1.03 -12.74 8.81
CA GLU A 167 0.37 -11.52 8.35
C GLU A 167 1.29 -10.68 7.48
N VAL A 168 0.69 -9.91 6.59
CA VAL A 168 1.39 -8.93 5.74
C VAL A 168 0.78 -7.57 5.95
N VAL A 169 1.64 -6.60 6.27
CA VAL A 169 1.28 -5.20 6.47
C VAL A 169 2.11 -4.33 5.56
N VAL A 170 1.45 -3.45 4.80
CA VAL A 170 2.12 -2.50 3.90
C VAL A 170 2.07 -1.11 4.51
N LEU A 171 3.20 -0.44 4.52
CA LEU A 171 3.36 0.95 4.96
C LEU A 171 3.72 1.83 3.78
N TYR A 172 2.89 2.80 3.50
CA TYR A 172 3.10 3.76 2.42
C TYR A 172 2.45 5.10 2.72
N ASN A 173 2.75 6.12 1.93
CA ASN A 173 2.04 7.39 2.02
C ASN A 173 1.02 7.50 0.88
N HIS A 174 -0.20 7.87 1.23
CA HIS A 174 -1.29 8.17 0.31
C HIS A 174 -1.28 9.66 -0.05
N ALA A 175 -1.47 9.99 -1.33
CA ALA A 175 -1.65 11.35 -1.81
C ALA A 175 -3.10 11.81 -1.56
N LYS A 176 -3.35 12.47 -0.44
CA LYS A 176 -4.68 13.00 -0.12
C LYS A 176 -5.07 14.16 -1.04
N ASN A 177 -4.11 15.02 -1.36
CA ASN A 177 -4.20 16.11 -2.33
C ASN A 177 -2.79 16.55 -2.75
N ALA A 178 -2.70 17.55 -3.63
CA ALA A 178 -1.43 18.04 -4.17
C ALA A 178 -0.44 18.65 -3.14
N GLY A 179 -0.81 18.76 -1.88
CA GLY A 179 0.05 19.33 -0.82
C GLY A 179 -0.01 18.56 0.50
N GLU A 180 -0.78 17.48 0.58
CA GLU A 180 -0.95 16.70 1.80
C GLU A 180 -0.85 15.20 1.53
N GLN A 181 0.05 14.57 2.26
CA GLN A 181 0.24 13.14 2.25
C GLN A 181 -0.08 12.54 3.62
N VAL A 182 -0.66 11.35 3.63
CA VAL A 182 -1.07 10.64 4.84
C VAL A 182 -0.41 9.27 4.87
N LEU A 183 0.23 8.94 6.00
CA LEU A 183 0.76 7.60 6.23
C LEU A 183 -0.38 6.59 6.35
N ILE A 184 -0.34 5.55 5.53
CA ILE A 184 -1.25 4.42 5.57
C ILE A 184 -0.51 3.19 6.09
N GLN A 185 -1.15 2.48 7.00
CA GLN A 185 -0.80 1.13 7.41
C GLN A 185 -1.92 0.21 6.94
N GLN A 186 -1.66 -0.51 5.86
CA GLN A 186 -2.63 -1.37 5.20
C GLN A 186 -2.36 -2.84 5.55
N PRO A 187 -3.22 -3.51 6.34
CA PRO A 187 -3.22 -4.96 6.42
C PRO A 187 -3.58 -5.52 5.04
N LEU A 188 -2.80 -6.46 4.53
CA LEU A 188 -2.99 -7.04 3.20
C LEU A 188 -3.29 -8.53 3.27
N LEU A 189 -2.55 -9.29 4.07
CA LEU A 189 -2.82 -10.69 4.33
C LEU A 189 -2.98 -10.95 5.84
N PRO A 190 -3.97 -11.76 6.23
CA PRO A 190 -5.01 -12.34 5.38
C PRO A 190 -5.92 -11.26 4.79
N VAL A 191 -6.44 -11.51 3.58
CA VAL A 191 -7.43 -10.63 2.99
C VAL A 191 -8.69 -10.68 3.85
N ASN A 192 -9.16 -9.52 4.31
CA ASN A 192 -10.36 -9.44 5.14
C ASN A 192 -11.53 -8.86 4.34
N PRO A 193 -12.40 -9.68 3.74
CA PRO A 193 -13.53 -9.18 2.97
C PRO A 193 -14.47 -8.27 3.76
N LYS A 194 -14.59 -8.48 5.08
CA LYS A 194 -15.45 -7.64 5.96
C LYS A 194 -14.98 -6.20 6.05
N ALA A 195 -13.71 -5.91 5.77
CA ALA A 195 -13.20 -4.55 5.77
C ALA A 195 -13.77 -3.69 4.62
N PHE A 196 -14.38 -4.33 3.63
CA PHE A 196 -14.96 -3.68 2.45
C PHE A 196 -16.47 -3.44 2.57
N LEU A 197 -17.11 -3.94 3.63
CA LEU A 197 -18.52 -3.66 3.89
C LEU A 197 -18.72 -2.16 4.17
N PRO A 198 -19.79 -1.55 3.64
CA PRO A 198 -20.18 -0.19 3.99
C PRO A 198 -20.36 -0.02 5.51
N LYS A 199 -20.02 1.16 6.01
CA LYS A 199 -20.17 1.46 7.44
C LYS A 199 -21.66 1.38 7.84
N GLY A 200 -21.97 0.48 8.74
CA GLY A 200 -23.34 0.25 9.24
C GLY A 200 -23.97 -1.05 8.76
N GLU A 201 -23.39 -1.75 7.79
CA GLU A 201 -23.82 -3.10 7.44
C GLU A 201 -23.34 -4.10 8.51
N VAL A 202 -24.27 -4.89 9.04
CA VAL A 202 -23.98 -5.91 10.05
C VAL A 202 -23.98 -7.28 9.36
N PHE A 203 -22.89 -8.02 9.56
CA PHE A 203 -22.79 -9.40 9.12
C PHE A 203 -23.81 -10.28 9.85
N VAL A 204 -24.68 -10.95 9.12
CA VAL A 204 -25.56 -11.98 9.68
C VAL A 204 -24.86 -13.34 9.56
N LYS A 205 -24.37 -13.83 10.70
CA LYS A 205 -23.76 -15.16 10.80
C LYS A 205 -24.81 -16.23 10.50
N GLY A 206 -24.67 -16.89 9.36
CA GLY A 206 -25.61 -17.99 9.03
C GLY A 206 -25.91 -18.17 7.55
N GLY A 207 -25.25 -17.42 6.66
CA GLY A 207 -25.25 -17.69 5.21
C GLY A 207 -26.65 -17.76 4.56
N GLY A 208 -27.60 -17.03 5.09
CA GLY A 208 -28.88 -16.85 4.43
C GLY A 208 -28.78 -15.66 3.49
N ILE A 209 -29.05 -15.88 2.21
CA ILE A 209 -29.34 -14.84 1.26
C ILE A 209 -30.51 -14.04 1.87
N THR A 210 -30.23 -12.84 2.35
CA THR A 210 -31.33 -11.91 2.65
C THR A 210 -31.83 -11.41 1.31
N GLU A 211 -33.05 -11.80 0.96
CA GLU A 211 -33.74 -11.19 -0.18
C GLU A 211 -33.69 -9.65 -0.03
N PRO A 212 -33.57 -8.91 -1.15
CA PRO A 212 -33.65 -7.45 -1.11
C PRO A 212 -34.88 -7.04 -0.33
N THR A 213 -34.72 -6.39 0.81
CA THR A 213 -35.81 -5.84 1.55
C THR A 213 -36.14 -4.44 1.05
N PRO A 214 -37.36 -3.93 1.21
CA PRO A 214 -37.70 -2.55 0.85
C PRO A 214 -36.74 -1.50 1.48
N ASP A 215 -36.13 -1.85 2.61
CA ASP A 215 -35.20 -0.99 3.35
C ASP A 215 -33.74 -1.12 2.84
N ASN A 216 -33.42 -2.11 2.01
CA ASN A 216 -32.10 -2.29 1.39
C ASN A 216 -32.24 -2.91 -0.02
N PRO A 217 -32.70 -2.11 -1.01
CA PRO A 217 -32.95 -2.59 -2.37
C PRO A 217 -31.68 -2.94 -3.15
N ASP A 218 -30.50 -2.50 -2.66
CA ASP A 218 -29.22 -2.65 -3.33
C ASP A 218 -28.43 -3.89 -2.86
N LEU A 219 -29.04 -4.78 -2.06
CA LEU A 219 -28.43 -6.07 -1.78
C LEU A 219 -28.36 -6.87 -3.10
N PRO A 220 -27.15 -7.25 -3.57
CA PRO A 220 -27.07 -8.10 -4.74
C PRO A 220 -27.83 -9.41 -4.45
N GLY A 221 -28.61 -9.84 -5.43
CA GLY A 221 -29.22 -11.17 -5.41
C GLY A 221 -28.13 -12.24 -5.23
N ALA A 222 -28.56 -13.49 -5.04
CA ALA A 222 -27.63 -14.60 -4.96
C ALA A 222 -26.60 -14.51 -6.09
N ILE A 223 -25.31 -14.43 -5.71
CA ILE A 223 -24.22 -14.52 -6.66
C ILE A 223 -23.95 -16.00 -6.86
N ASP A 224 -24.20 -16.48 -8.06
CA ASP A 224 -23.79 -17.83 -8.44
C ASP A 224 -22.34 -17.78 -8.92
N TYR A 225 -21.49 -18.58 -8.28
CA TYR A 225 -20.11 -18.76 -8.71
C TYR A 225 -20.04 -19.89 -9.72
N GLU A 226 -19.36 -19.65 -10.84
CA GLU A 226 -19.14 -20.65 -11.88
C GLU A 226 -17.63 -20.76 -12.21
N PRO A 227 -16.97 -21.91 -12.06
CA PRO A 227 -17.53 -23.21 -11.72
C PRO A 227 -17.84 -23.44 -10.23
N SER A 228 -17.08 -22.80 -9.31
CA SER A 228 -17.29 -22.87 -7.86
C SER A 228 -16.76 -21.61 -7.17
N GLU A 229 -17.19 -21.37 -5.92
CA GLU A 229 -16.65 -20.26 -5.10
C GLU A 229 -15.13 -20.40 -4.92
N GLU A 230 -14.65 -21.60 -4.62
CA GLU A 230 -13.25 -21.90 -4.37
C GLU A 230 -12.40 -21.59 -5.61
N ASP A 231 -12.80 -22.07 -6.80
CA ASP A 231 -12.09 -21.82 -8.05
C ASP A 231 -12.03 -20.33 -8.42
N VAL A 232 -13.13 -19.61 -8.19
CA VAL A 232 -13.19 -18.16 -8.47
C VAL A 232 -12.25 -17.41 -7.52
N LEU A 233 -12.26 -17.73 -6.24
CA LEU A 233 -11.45 -17.04 -5.24
C LEU A 233 -9.96 -17.39 -5.34
N ASP A 234 -9.62 -18.59 -5.72
CA ASP A 234 -8.23 -19.02 -5.94
C ASP A 234 -7.58 -18.24 -7.09
N HIS A 235 -8.35 -17.80 -8.08
CA HIS A 235 -7.86 -16.94 -9.15
C HIS A 235 -7.93 -15.46 -8.77
N PHE A 236 -9.02 -15.04 -8.15
CA PHE A 236 -9.29 -13.63 -7.87
C PHE A 236 -8.39 -13.05 -6.78
N LEU A 237 -8.15 -13.80 -5.67
CA LEU A 237 -7.38 -13.25 -4.54
C LEU A 237 -5.92 -12.97 -4.90
N PRO A 238 -5.20 -13.82 -5.65
CA PRO A 238 -3.85 -13.50 -6.13
C PRO A 238 -3.80 -12.24 -6.99
N GLU A 239 -4.72 -12.10 -7.95
CA GLU A 239 -4.81 -10.91 -8.80
C GLU A 239 -5.13 -9.65 -7.99
N TYR A 240 -6.04 -9.77 -7.01
CA TYR A 240 -6.35 -8.67 -6.09
C TYR A 240 -5.09 -8.24 -5.31
N ILE A 241 -4.33 -9.18 -4.75
CA ILE A 241 -3.14 -8.87 -3.94
C ILE A 241 -2.07 -8.19 -4.80
N ALA A 242 -1.79 -8.71 -6.00
CA ALA A 242 -0.84 -8.12 -6.94
C ALA A 242 -1.29 -6.72 -7.39
N GLY A 243 -2.54 -6.58 -7.80
CA GLY A 243 -3.12 -5.30 -8.19
C GLY A 243 -3.12 -4.28 -7.05
N HIS A 244 -3.31 -4.73 -5.80
CA HIS A 244 -3.28 -3.85 -4.63
C HIS A 244 -1.87 -3.41 -4.28
N PHE A 245 -0.85 -4.26 -4.42
CA PHE A 245 0.55 -3.84 -4.33
C PHE A 245 0.89 -2.79 -5.39
N TYR A 246 0.48 -3.02 -6.64
CA TYR A 246 0.70 -2.04 -7.70
C TYR A 246 0.03 -0.71 -7.40
N TYR A 247 -1.24 -0.72 -6.94
CA TYR A 247 -1.94 0.48 -6.51
C TYR A 247 -1.17 1.24 -5.43
N MET A 248 -0.71 0.56 -4.38
CA MET A 248 0.04 1.19 -3.29
C MET A 248 1.38 1.79 -3.77
N LEU A 249 2.05 1.15 -4.73
CA LEU A 249 3.28 1.67 -5.33
C LEU A 249 3.03 2.96 -6.13
N ILE A 250 1.99 3.00 -6.98
CA ILE A 250 1.67 4.20 -7.77
C ILE A 250 1.12 5.35 -6.91
N ASP A 251 0.32 5.04 -5.90
CA ASP A 251 -0.21 6.03 -4.95
C ASP A 251 0.91 6.64 -4.10
N SER A 252 1.84 5.80 -3.62
CA SER A 252 3.04 6.27 -2.92
C SER A 252 3.93 7.14 -3.82
N ALA A 253 4.08 6.79 -5.09
CA ALA A 253 4.84 7.59 -6.07
C ALA A 253 4.17 8.95 -6.33
N ALA A 254 2.84 9.01 -6.35
CA ALA A 254 2.09 10.26 -6.44
C ALA A 254 2.30 11.12 -5.18
N ALA A 255 2.23 10.50 -4.00
CA ALA A 255 2.43 11.17 -2.71
C ALA A 255 3.86 11.71 -2.51
N GLU A 256 4.89 11.12 -3.13
CA GLU A 256 6.26 11.63 -3.08
C GLU A 256 6.39 13.00 -3.78
N GLN A 257 5.56 13.27 -4.78
CA GLN A 257 5.63 14.50 -5.57
C GLN A 257 4.73 15.62 -5.02
N ALA A 258 3.77 15.27 -4.13
CA ALA A 258 2.92 16.23 -3.43
C ALA A 258 3.68 16.92 -2.29
#